data_3658c4413aeb37d81991634a8564dbc3
#
_entry.id   3658c4413aeb37d81991634a8564dbc3
#
_cell.length_a   1.000
_cell.length_b   1.000
_cell.length_c   1.000
_cell.angle_alpha   90.00
_cell.angle_beta   90.00
_cell.angle_gamma   90.00
#
_symmetry.space_group_name_H-M   'P 1'
#
loop_
_entity.id
_entity.type
_entity.pdbx_description
1 polymer ?
#
loop_
_entity_poly.entity_id
_entity_poly.type
_entity_poly.pdbx_seq_one_letter_code
_entity_poly.pdbx_strand_id
1 'polypeptide(L)'
;MHTLPAVALIREACPEADITWVINPEWAPLLRGNPDVNHVHLFPRGEFRGLGAAGTLLPWLKQTRKLRPDLALDFQGLLRSALIGKVSGAKEIYGMSDAREGSRWFYDCIAKVEHGEHAIERYLKLAECAGARVNEILRYPLPSGDPLPRFDEHPPFILLHPFARGRSKSLSNAVIEEFCRLFAPTRVVVVGQSYRKFAPPANCVELTNQTSLLQLIWLIRLAGFIVSVDSGPMHIAAAVTDRLLSIHTWTDPRRVGPYNPDAWIWKNGQLLHVSELKTAKIRRRGRRFKTKDVPFVAELIRPLVPVDPMLI
;
A
#
# COMPACT_ATOMS: atom_id res chain seq x y z
N MET A 1 2.62 3.74 -2.39
CA MET A 1 3.06 2.36 -2.73
C MET A 1 3.06 2.13 -4.24
N HIS A 2 1.93 2.15 -4.91
CA HIS A 2 1.83 1.87 -6.35
C HIS A 2 2.64 2.83 -7.25
N THR A 3 2.96 4.04 -6.75
CA THR A 3 3.73 5.06 -7.48
C THR A 3 5.25 4.84 -7.38
N LEU A 4 5.73 4.07 -6.37
CA LEU A 4 7.16 3.87 -6.17
C LEU A 4 7.88 3.31 -7.39
N PRO A 5 7.37 2.24 -8.06
CA PRO A 5 8.02 1.72 -9.26
C PRO A 5 8.10 2.73 -10.40
N ALA A 6 7.03 3.53 -10.59
CA ALA A 6 7.01 4.54 -11.64
C ALA A 6 8.11 5.61 -11.40
N VAL A 7 8.29 6.06 -10.15
CA VAL A 7 9.33 7.04 -9.81
C VAL A 7 10.73 6.42 -9.93
N ALA A 8 10.90 5.14 -9.56
CA ALA A 8 12.16 4.43 -9.75
C ALA A 8 12.56 4.38 -11.24
N LEU A 9 11.61 4.09 -12.14
CA LEU A 9 11.87 4.08 -13.60
C LEU A 9 12.15 5.48 -14.15
N ILE A 10 11.50 6.52 -13.61
CA ILE A 10 11.82 7.91 -13.98
C ILE A 10 13.25 8.27 -13.55
N ARG A 11 13.68 7.85 -12.36
CA ARG A 11 15.06 8.04 -11.89
C ARG A 11 16.07 7.31 -12.78
N GLU A 12 15.75 6.10 -13.23
CA GLU A 12 16.60 5.34 -14.16
C GLU A 12 16.73 6.03 -15.52
N ALA A 13 15.62 6.59 -16.03
CA ALA A 13 15.61 7.30 -17.31
C ALA A 13 16.28 8.67 -17.23
N CYS A 14 16.19 9.33 -16.08
CA CYS A 14 16.71 10.68 -15.84
C CYS A 14 17.53 10.71 -14.53
N PRO A 15 18.76 10.18 -14.51
CA PRO A 15 19.58 10.07 -13.30
C PRO A 15 19.84 11.40 -12.59
N GLU A 16 19.95 12.48 -13.35
CA GLU A 16 20.26 13.84 -12.85
C GLU A 16 19.01 14.66 -12.49
N ALA A 17 17.80 14.10 -12.62
CA ALA A 17 16.58 14.83 -12.32
C ALA A 17 16.49 15.17 -10.83
N ASP A 18 16.09 16.38 -10.50
CA ASP A 18 15.73 16.77 -9.12
C ASP A 18 14.26 16.47 -8.86
N ILE A 19 14.01 15.35 -8.18
CA ILE A 19 12.67 14.82 -7.94
C ILE A 19 12.14 15.26 -6.58
N THR A 20 11.09 16.08 -6.59
CA THR A 20 10.33 16.47 -5.40
C THR A 20 9.02 15.71 -5.34
N TRP A 21 8.77 14.99 -4.24
CA TRP A 21 7.51 14.29 -4.01
C TRP A 21 6.60 15.05 -3.06
N VAL A 22 5.42 15.45 -3.55
CA VAL A 22 4.38 16.07 -2.71
C VAL A 22 3.55 14.97 -2.05
N ILE A 23 3.54 14.90 -0.72
CA ILE A 23 2.92 13.82 0.05
C ILE A 23 2.32 14.32 1.37
N ASN A 24 1.25 13.67 1.85
CA ASN A 24 0.74 13.94 3.19
C ASN A 24 1.75 13.52 4.27
N PRO A 25 1.85 14.27 5.39
CA PRO A 25 2.80 13.98 6.47
C PRO A 25 2.74 12.55 7.00
N GLU A 26 1.54 11.99 7.14
CA GLU A 26 1.35 10.63 7.66
C GLU A 26 1.99 9.53 6.80
N TRP A 27 2.24 9.81 5.52
CA TRP A 27 2.84 8.85 4.57
C TRP A 27 4.28 9.16 4.21
N ALA A 28 4.78 10.34 4.60
CA ALA A 28 6.16 10.74 4.33
C ALA A 28 7.22 9.75 4.84
N PRO A 29 7.02 9.05 5.97
CA PRO A 29 7.97 8.03 6.42
C PRO A 29 8.23 6.89 5.42
N LEU A 30 7.30 6.63 4.47
CA LEU A 30 7.53 5.65 3.38
C LEU A 30 8.67 6.05 2.43
N LEU A 31 9.01 7.33 2.39
CA LEU A 31 10.07 7.88 1.53
C LEU A 31 11.38 8.11 2.26
N ARG A 32 11.49 7.71 3.54
CA ARG A 32 12.73 7.88 4.31
C ARG A 32 13.88 7.08 3.67
N GLY A 33 14.94 7.79 3.28
CA GLY A 33 16.10 7.18 2.61
C GLY A 33 15.82 6.62 1.22
N ASN A 34 14.73 7.03 0.57
CA ASN A 34 14.41 6.62 -0.79
C ASN A 34 15.44 7.21 -1.77
N PRO A 35 16.19 6.39 -2.53
CA PRO A 35 17.27 6.88 -3.42
C PRO A 35 16.75 7.61 -4.66
N ASP A 36 15.49 7.42 -5.01
CA ASP A 36 14.90 7.96 -6.23
C ASP A 36 14.27 9.36 -6.02
N VAL A 37 14.18 9.83 -4.75
CA VAL A 37 13.52 11.09 -4.39
C VAL A 37 14.50 12.02 -3.68
N ASN A 38 14.72 13.21 -4.22
CA ASN A 38 15.62 14.22 -3.63
C ASN A 38 14.93 14.99 -2.50
N HIS A 39 13.67 15.40 -2.71
CA HIS A 39 12.96 16.25 -1.78
C HIS A 39 11.54 15.75 -1.50
N VAL A 40 11.12 15.89 -0.25
CA VAL A 40 9.75 15.60 0.19
C VAL A 40 9.07 16.92 0.55
N HIS A 41 8.05 17.31 -0.21
CA HIS A 41 7.22 18.48 0.06
C HIS A 41 5.93 18.05 0.77
N LEU A 42 5.80 18.36 2.05
CA LEU A 42 4.66 17.93 2.84
C LEU A 42 3.40 18.70 2.47
N PHE A 43 2.29 17.98 2.25
CA PHE A 43 0.97 18.53 2.04
C PHE A 43 0.09 18.28 3.27
N PRO A 44 0.08 19.18 4.28
CA PRO A 44 -0.62 18.97 5.55
C PRO A 44 -2.13 19.22 5.38
N ARG A 45 -2.78 18.36 4.63
CA ARG A 45 -4.20 18.47 4.27
C ARG A 45 -5.13 18.71 5.46
N GLY A 46 -4.80 18.16 6.63
CA GLY A 46 -5.59 18.30 7.84
C GLY A 46 -5.65 19.75 8.34
N GLU A 47 -4.57 20.50 8.15
CA GLU A 47 -4.42 21.88 8.58
C GLU A 47 -5.13 22.90 7.68
N PHE A 48 -5.50 22.48 6.45
CA PHE A 48 -6.22 23.32 5.49
C PHE A 48 -7.74 23.28 5.69
N ARG A 49 -8.19 23.11 6.94
CA ARG A 49 -9.60 23.06 7.31
C ARG A 49 -9.90 24.00 8.48
N GLY A 50 -11.10 24.55 8.50
CA GLY A 50 -11.57 25.43 9.58
C GLY A 50 -11.09 26.89 9.45
N LEU A 51 -11.36 27.68 10.49
CA LEU A 51 -11.16 29.15 10.49
C LEU A 51 -9.67 29.57 10.40
N GLY A 52 -8.73 28.72 10.79
CA GLY A 52 -7.28 28.98 10.71
C GLY A 52 -6.61 28.54 9.40
N ALA A 53 -7.36 27.94 8.47
CA ALA A 53 -6.83 27.34 7.25
C ALA A 53 -6.01 28.32 6.38
N ALA A 54 -6.40 29.59 6.31
CA ALA A 54 -5.69 30.60 5.53
C ALA A 54 -4.26 30.84 6.03
N GLY A 55 -4.04 30.79 7.36
CA GLY A 55 -2.72 30.99 7.99
C GLY A 55 -1.69 29.90 7.62
N THR A 56 -2.13 28.67 7.37
CA THR A 56 -1.26 27.56 6.98
C THR A 56 -1.23 27.36 5.46
N LEU A 57 -2.36 27.56 4.78
CA LEU A 57 -2.46 27.36 3.33
C LEU A 57 -1.66 28.40 2.53
N LEU A 58 -1.72 29.69 2.88
CA LEU A 58 -1.01 30.74 2.12
C LEU A 58 0.51 30.58 2.15
N PRO A 59 1.17 30.34 3.31
CA PRO A 59 2.59 30.02 3.33
C PRO A 59 2.93 28.76 2.52
N TRP A 60 2.11 27.71 2.61
CA TRP A 60 2.30 26.48 1.86
C TRP A 60 2.22 26.72 0.34
N LEU A 61 1.23 27.50 -0.14
CA LEU A 61 1.12 27.88 -1.54
C LEU A 61 2.32 28.68 -2.03
N LYS A 62 2.84 29.59 -1.20
CA LYS A 62 4.06 30.37 -1.52
C LYS A 62 5.29 29.46 -1.65
N GLN A 63 5.43 28.47 -0.76
CA GLN A 63 6.52 27.49 -0.84
C GLN A 63 6.37 26.61 -2.08
N THR A 64 5.17 26.09 -2.34
CA THR A 64 4.88 25.27 -3.51
C THR A 64 5.18 26.03 -4.82
N ARG A 65 4.84 27.32 -4.89
CA ARG A 65 5.13 28.17 -6.05
C ARG A 65 6.63 28.35 -6.36
N LYS A 66 7.49 28.15 -5.39
CA LYS A 66 8.95 28.26 -5.57
C LYS A 66 9.55 27.01 -6.23
N LEU A 67 8.85 25.90 -6.26
CA LEU A 67 9.34 24.63 -6.83
C LEU A 67 9.65 24.77 -8.32
N ARG A 68 8.78 25.39 -9.10
CA ARG A 68 8.89 25.66 -10.55
C ARG A 68 9.51 24.48 -11.34
N PRO A 69 8.97 23.27 -11.22
CA PRO A 69 9.52 22.13 -11.91
C PRO A 69 9.32 22.26 -13.43
N ASP A 70 10.19 21.64 -14.21
CA ASP A 70 9.98 21.52 -15.65
C ASP A 70 8.75 20.64 -15.93
N LEU A 71 8.56 19.57 -15.16
CA LEU A 71 7.49 18.62 -15.31
C LEU A 71 6.84 18.26 -13.96
N ALA A 72 5.52 18.31 -13.87
CA ALA A 72 4.74 17.77 -12.77
C ALA A 72 3.96 16.53 -13.22
N LEU A 73 4.05 15.44 -12.47
CA LEU A 73 3.34 14.19 -12.75
C LEU A 73 2.21 13.99 -11.73
N ASP A 74 0.96 13.99 -12.19
CA ASP A 74 -0.21 13.78 -11.33
C ASP A 74 -0.65 12.32 -11.32
N PHE A 75 -0.09 11.53 -10.40
CA PHE A 75 -0.47 10.15 -10.15
C PHE A 75 -1.81 10.00 -9.41
N GLN A 76 -2.35 11.07 -8.83
CA GLN A 76 -3.60 11.01 -8.08
C GLN A 76 -4.83 11.18 -8.98
N GLY A 77 -4.74 12.05 -10.00
CA GLY A 77 -5.80 12.30 -10.96
C GLY A 77 -7.05 12.97 -10.37
N LEU A 78 -6.87 13.89 -9.41
CA LEU A 78 -7.95 14.67 -8.80
C LEU A 78 -7.73 16.17 -9.01
N LEU A 79 -8.80 16.96 -8.99
CA LEU A 79 -8.70 18.41 -9.15
C LEU A 79 -7.66 19.03 -8.22
N ARG A 80 -7.63 18.60 -6.98
CA ARG A 80 -6.66 19.07 -5.98
C ARG A 80 -5.21 18.83 -6.40
N SER A 81 -4.87 17.63 -6.88
CA SER A 81 -3.50 17.31 -7.29
C SER A 81 -3.10 18.07 -8.56
N ALA A 82 -3.99 18.20 -9.51
CA ALA A 82 -3.78 19.03 -10.70
C ALA A 82 -3.55 20.50 -10.35
N LEU A 83 -4.33 21.06 -9.40
CA LEU A 83 -4.14 22.41 -8.90
C LEU A 83 -2.79 22.59 -8.17
N ILE A 84 -2.32 21.58 -7.43
CA ILE A 84 -0.98 21.61 -6.83
C ILE A 84 0.08 21.71 -7.93
N GLY A 85 -0.02 20.90 -8.98
CA GLY A 85 0.86 20.99 -10.16
C GLY A 85 0.86 22.39 -10.76
N LYS A 86 -0.32 23.00 -10.94
CA LYS A 86 -0.43 24.37 -11.49
C LYS A 86 0.16 25.42 -10.55
N VAL A 87 -0.13 25.33 -9.26
CA VAL A 87 0.41 26.25 -8.24
C VAL A 87 1.93 26.12 -8.11
N SER A 88 2.51 24.93 -8.29
CA SER A 88 3.96 24.77 -8.26
C SER A 88 4.69 25.58 -9.33
N GLY A 89 3.98 26.05 -10.35
CA GLY A 89 4.55 26.76 -11.49
C GLY A 89 5.24 25.82 -12.46
N ALA A 90 4.84 24.56 -12.51
CA ALA A 90 5.31 23.59 -13.48
C ALA A 90 5.16 24.12 -14.91
N LYS A 91 6.14 23.86 -15.78
CA LYS A 91 6.04 24.21 -17.20
C LYS A 91 5.05 23.30 -17.90
N GLU A 92 5.10 22.00 -17.58
CA GLU A 92 4.19 20.99 -18.10
C GLU A 92 3.61 20.13 -16.96
N ILE A 93 2.37 19.67 -17.12
CA ILE A 93 1.68 18.80 -16.17
C ILE A 93 1.17 17.57 -16.93
N TYR A 94 1.62 16.40 -16.56
CA TYR A 94 1.16 15.15 -17.15
C TYR A 94 0.25 14.40 -16.17
N GLY A 95 -0.77 13.75 -16.69
CA GLY A 95 -1.70 12.96 -15.90
C GLY A 95 -2.31 11.82 -16.69
N MET A 96 -3.30 11.14 -16.13
CA MET A 96 -3.91 9.95 -16.72
C MET A 96 -5.29 10.23 -17.30
N SER A 97 -5.70 9.44 -18.30
CA SER A 97 -6.99 9.63 -19.02
C SER A 97 -8.21 9.34 -18.15
N ASP A 98 -8.09 8.58 -17.05
CA ASP A 98 -9.16 8.29 -16.10
C ASP A 98 -9.20 9.24 -14.89
N ALA A 99 -8.45 10.33 -14.95
CA ALA A 99 -8.48 11.39 -13.96
C ALA A 99 -9.87 12.02 -13.85
N ARG A 100 -10.23 12.45 -12.63
CA ARG A 100 -11.59 12.85 -12.24
C ARG A 100 -11.66 14.33 -11.84
N GLU A 101 -12.85 14.80 -11.53
CA GLU A 101 -13.10 16.14 -10.99
C GLU A 101 -12.61 17.28 -11.91
N GLY A 102 -12.53 17.04 -13.23
CA GLY A 102 -12.06 18.04 -14.20
C GLY A 102 -10.54 18.24 -14.21
N SER A 103 -9.76 17.43 -13.47
CA SER A 103 -8.29 17.55 -13.40
C SER A 103 -7.61 17.45 -14.77
N ARG A 104 -8.21 16.73 -15.73
CA ARG A 104 -7.70 16.58 -17.10
C ARG A 104 -7.52 17.91 -17.86
N TRP A 105 -8.27 18.94 -17.50
CA TRP A 105 -8.15 20.26 -18.14
C TRP A 105 -6.84 20.98 -17.83
N PHE A 106 -6.09 20.47 -16.85
CA PHE A 106 -4.80 21.02 -16.44
C PHE A 106 -3.60 20.26 -17.01
N TYR A 107 -3.84 19.18 -17.77
CA TYR A 107 -2.77 18.32 -18.27
C TYR A 107 -2.38 18.70 -19.70
N ASP A 108 -1.08 18.87 -19.89
CA ASP A 108 -0.48 19.10 -21.20
C ASP A 108 -0.27 17.78 -21.94
N CYS A 109 -0.01 16.68 -21.20
CA CYS A 109 0.04 15.31 -21.74
C CYS A 109 -0.85 14.37 -20.91
N ILE A 110 -1.53 13.45 -21.61
CA ILE A 110 -2.46 12.49 -20.99
C ILE A 110 -2.06 11.07 -21.34
N ALA A 111 -1.54 10.34 -20.36
CA ALA A 111 -1.29 8.91 -20.48
C ALA A 111 -2.62 8.15 -20.65
N LYS A 112 -2.75 7.41 -21.74
CA LYS A 112 -3.93 6.58 -22.01
C LYS A 112 -3.93 5.35 -21.15
N VAL A 113 -4.90 5.23 -20.22
CA VAL A 113 -5.08 4.07 -19.35
C VAL A 113 -6.43 3.40 -19.64
N GLU A 114 -6.47 2.08 -19.56
CA GLU A 114 -7.67 1.30 -19.83
C GLU A 114 -8.52 1.11 -18.57
N HIS A 115 -9.83 0.94 -18.78
CA HIS A 115 -10.72 0.66 -17.68
C HIS A 115 -10.46 -0.75 -17.14
N GLY A 116 -10.03 -0.83 -15.88
CA GLY A 116 -9.77 -2.12 -15.22
C GLY A 116 -8.29 -2.49 -15.07
N GLU A 117 -7.39 -1.74 -15.67
CA GLU A 117 -5.95 -1.92 -15.45
C GLU A 117 -5.56 -1.81 -13.98
N HIS A 118 -4.53 -2.56 -13.60
CA HIS A 118 -3.96 -2.47 -12.27
C HIS A 118 -3.38 -1.08 -12.00
N ALA A 119 -3.50 -0.59 -10.77
CA ALA A 119 -3.04 0.76 -10.40
C ALA A 119 -1.55 0.99 -10.74
N ILE A 120 -0.69 -0.02 -10.59
CA ILE A 120 0.73 0.08 -10.96
C ILE A 120 0.88 0.26 -12.46
N GLU A 121 0.23 -0.56 -13.29
CA GLU A 121 0.31 -0.48 -14.77
C GLU A 121 -0.07 0.91 -15.27
N ARG A 122 -1.13 1.49 -14.69
CA ARG A 122 -1.55 2.86 -15.00
C ARG A 122 -0.48 3.91 -14.67
N TYR A 123 0.21 3.74 -13.54
CA TYR A 123 1.27 4.67 -13.14
C TYR A 123 2.54 4.49 -13.97
N LEU A 124 2.84 3.27 -14.40
CA LEU A 124 3.93 3.01 -15.33
C LEU A 124 3.70 3.71 -16.68
N LYS A 125 2.47 3.69 -17.21
CA LYS A 125 2.13 4.43 -18.44
C LYS A 125 2.33 5.94 -18.31
N LEU A 126 2.05 6.50 -17.12
CA LEU A 126 2.35 7.91 -16.87
C LEU A 126 3.86 8.17 -16.82
N ALA A 127 4.64 7.25 -16.26
CA ALA A 127 6.10 7.35 -16.27
C ALA A 127 6.67 7.22 -17.70
N GLU A 128 6.09 6.38 -18.55
CA GLU A 128 6.46 6.27 -19.98
C GLU A 128 6.23 7.59 -20.72
N CYS A 129 5.14 8.31 -20.44
CA CYS A 129 4.92 9.66 -20.98
C CYS A 129 6.01 10.64 -20.56
N ALA A 130 6.65 10.43 -19.41
CA ALA A 130 7.78 11.21 -18.92
C ALA A 130 9.16 10.69 -19.42
N GLY A 131 9.17 9.74 -20.36
CA GLY A 131 10.38 9.21 -20.98
C GLY A 131 10.97 7.97 -20.31
N ALA A 132 10.33 7.42 -19.27
CA ALA A 132 10.77 6.18 -18.64
C ALA A 132 10.53 4.97 -19.56
N ARG A 133 11.32 3.91 -19.37
CA ARG A 133 11.10 2.60 -20.00
C ARG A 133 10.67 1.59 -18.95
N VAL A 134 9.59 0.87 -19.22
CA VAL A 134 9.10 -0.15 -18.28
C VAL A 134 10.00 -1.38 -18.35
N ASN A 135 10.51 -1.79 -17.20
CA ASN A 135 11.33 -2.98 -17.02
C ASN A 135 10.45 -4.14 -16.51
N GLU A 136 10.88 -5.38 -16.74
CA GLU A 136 10.17 -6.57 -16.22
C GLU A 136 10.21 -6.63 -14.70
N ILE A 137 11.30 -6.18 -14.08
CA ILE A 137 11.49 -6.18 -12.62
C ILE A 137 11.25 -4.77 -12.07
N LEU A 138 10.21 -4.63 -11.27
CA LEU A 138 9.86 -3.38 -10.62
C LEU A 138 10.51 -3.24 -9.23
N ARG A 139 11.13 -2.08 -8.97
CA ARG A 139 11.71 -1.76 -7.68
C ARG A 139 10.72 -0.98 -6.80
N TYR A 140 10.73 -1.32 -5.51
CA TYR A 140 9.94 -0.63 -4.48
C TYR A 140 10.89 -0.15 -3.38
N PRO A 141 11.58 0.98 -3.57
CA PRO A 141 12.54 1.47 -2.58
C PRO A 141 11.82 1.97 -1.32
N LEU A 142 11.64 1.05 -0.40
CA LEU A 142 11.05 1.27 0.91
C LEU A 142 12.13 1.24 2.00
N PRO A 143 11.96 2.02 3.09
CA PRO A 143 12.86 1.96 4.23
C PRO A 143 12.94 0.56 4.83
N SER A 144 14.04 0.27 5.54
CA SER A 144 14.17 -0.97 6.31
C SER A 144 13.10 -1.10 7.41
N GLY A 145 12.58 0.03 7.85
CA GLY A 145 11.71 0.15 9.01
C GLY A 145 12.50 0.43 10.29
N ASP A 146 11.79 0.62 11.39
CA ASP A 146 12.38 0.81 12.71
C ASP A 146 12.05 -0.39 13.59
N PRO A 147 13.01 -0.95 14.34
CA PRO A 147 12.76 -2.03 15.28
C PRO A 147 11.67 -1.65 16.31
N LEU A 148 10.85 -2.62 16.67
CA LEU A 148 9.88 -2.46 17.75
C LEU A 148 10.58 -2.80 19.08
N PRO A 149 10.69 -1.87 20.03
CA PRO A 149 11.35 -2.11 21.29
C PRO A 149 10.75 -3.31 22.05
N ARG A 150 11.61 -4.19 22.59
CA ARG A 150 11.21 -5.38 23.36
C ARG A 150 10.40 -6.42 22.57
N PHE A 151 10.36 -6.32 21.25
CA PHE A 151 9.75 -7.36 20.43
C PHE A 151 10.77 -8.47 20.22
N ASP A 152 10.38 -9.69 20.57
CA ASP A 152 11.17 -10.87 20.29
C ASP A 152 11.02 -11.25 18.81
N GLU A 153 12.12 -11.25 18.07
CA GLU A 153 12.15 -11.59 16.64
C GLU A 153 11.98 -13.10 16.39
N HIS A 154 12.23 -13.91 17.40
CA HIS A 154 12.11 -15.35 17.36
C HIS A 154 11.01 -15.86 18.33
N PRO A 155 10.34 -16.96 18.03
CA PRO A 155 10.31 -17.73 16.78
C PRO A 155 9.64 -17.00 15.61
N PRO A 156 9.69 -17.57 14.39
CA PRO A 156 8.94 -17.05 13.24
C PRO A 156 7.46 -16.85 13.58
N PHE A 157 6.84 -15.84 13.00
CA PHE A 157 5.44 -15.50 13.28
C PHE A 157 4.65 -15.19 12.01
N ILE A 158 3.33 -15.31 12.13
CA ILE A 158 2.40 -14.83 11.12
C ILE A 158 1.98 -13.41 11.48
N LEU A 159 2.16 -12.45 10.56
CA LEU A 159 1.64 -11.09 10.71
C LEU A 159 0.22 -11.03 10.18
N LEU A 160 -0.74 -10.74 11.04
CA LEU A 160 -2.14 -10.56 10.69
C LEU A 160 -2.53 -9.07 10.74
N HIS A 161 -2.88 -8.49 9.58
CA HIS A 161 -3.45 -7.15 9.50
C HIS A 161 -4.95 -7.23 9.13
N PRO A 162 -5.86 -7.33 10.10
CA PRO A 162 -7.28 -7.63 9.87
C PRO A 162 -8.14 -6.39 9.68
N PHE A 163 -7.58 -5.18 9.76
CA PHE A 163 -8.32 -3.93 9.80
C PHE A 163 -8.17 -3.12 8.51
N ALA A 164 -9.23 -2.44 8.11
CA ALA A 164 -9.24 -1.48 7.03
C ALA A 164 -10.08 -0.25 7.43
N ARG A 165 -9.95 0.85 6.71
CA ARG A 165 -10.74 2.08 6.96
C ARG A 165 -12.25 1.81 6.97
N GLY A 166 -12.74 0.88 6.16
CA GLY A 166 -14.15 0.48 6.10
C GLY A 166 -14.45 -0.77 6.94
N ARG A 167 -15.48 -0.71 7.80
CA ARG A 167 -15.93 -1.87 8.60
C ARG A 167 -16.25 -3.11 7.77
N SER A 168 -16.72 -2.93 6.55
CA SER A 168 -17.07 -4.04 5.64
C SER A 168 -15.85 -4.79 5.10
N LYS A 169 -14.68 -4.16 5.10
CA LYS A 169 -13.41 -4.77 4.68
C LYS A 169 -12.65 -5.42 5.84
N SER A 170 -12.89 -4.97 7.07
CA SER A 170 -12.21 -5.50 8.25
C SER A 170 -12.76 -6.87 8.64
N LEU A 171 -11.92 -7.74 9.18
CA LEU A 171 -12.31 -9.00 9.78
C LEU A 171 -13.04 -8.75 11.10
N SER A 172 -13.95 -9.66 11.50
CA SER A 172 -14.58 -9.63 12.82
C SER A 172 -13.64 -10.19 13.89
N ASN A 173 -13.89 -9.83 15.16
CA ASN A 173 -13.12 -10.39 16.29
C ASN A 173 -13.15 -11.92 16.30
N ALA A 174 -14.30 -12.53 16.10
CA ALA A 174 -14.42 -13.98 16.03
C ALA A 174 -13.56 -14.62 14.92
N VAL A 175 -13.36 -13.92 13.78
CA VAL A 175 -12.47 -14.39 12.73
C VAL A 175 -11.01 -14.26 13.16
N ILE A 176 -10.63 -13.17 13.84
CA ILE A 176 -9.27 -12.96 14.34
C ILE A 176 -8.92 -14.00 15.39
N GLU A 177 -9.80 -14.22 16.35
CA GLU A 177 -9.65 -15.20 17.43
C GLU A 177 -9.52 -16.63 16.87
N GLU A 178 -10.40 -17.01 15.94
CA GLU A 178 -10.34 -18.32 15.28
C GLU A 178 -9.06 -18.49 14.46
N PHE A 179 -8.62 -17.43 13.75
CA PHE A 179 -7.36 -17.45 13.02
C PHE A 179 -6.19 -17.75 14.00
N CYS A 180 -6.07 -16.98 15.09
CA CYS A 180 -5.03 -17.20 16.08
C CYS A 180 -5.10 -18.63 16.65
N ARG A 181 -6.29 -19.08 17.04
CA ARG A 181 -6.50 -20.42 17.62
C ARG A 181 -6.06 -21.55 16.68
N LEU A 182 -6.38 -21.45 15.39
CA LEU A 182 -6.03 -22.48 14.41
C LEU A 182 -4.55 -22.54 14.08
N PHE A 183 -3.82 -21.44 14.27
CA PHE A 183 -2.38 -21.42 14.06
C PHE A 183 -1.56 -21.79 15.33
N ALA A 184 -2.19 -22.02 16.49
CA ALA A 184 -1.46 -22.48 17.67
C ALA A 184 -0.68 -23.77 17.37
N PRO A 185 0.58 -23.89 17.86
CA PRO A 185 1.30 -22.98 18.72
C PRO A 185 2.00 -21.80 18.01
N THR A 186 1.98 -21.74 16.69
CA THR A 186 2.64 -20.64 15.93
C THR A 186 2.15 -19.28 16.40
N ARG A 187 3.09 -18.38 16.66
CA ARG A 187 2.80 -17.01 17.08
C ARG A 187 2.11 -16.23 15.98
N VAL A 188 1.03 -15.52 16.31
CA VAL A 188 0.31 -14.61 15.44
C VAL A 188 0.42 -13.20 15.99
N VAL A 189 0.98 -12.26 15.21
CA VAL A 189 1.13 -10.88 15.58
C VAL A 189 0.04 -10.06 14.87
N VAL A 190 -0.89 -9.52 15.65
CA VAL A 190 -2.02 -8.72 15.12
C VAL A 190 -1.66 -7.25 15.16
N VAL A 191 -1.68 -6.59 14.00
CA VAL A 191 -1.32 -5.18 13.82
C VAL A 191 -2.42 -4.38 13.15
N GLY A 192 -2.31 -3.05 13.21
CA GLY A 192 -3.19 -2.11 12.53
C GLY A 192 -3.89 -1.17 13.49
N GLN A 193 -4.84 -0.39 12.97
CA GLN A 193 -5.59 0.59 13.76
C GLN A 193 -7.04 0.13 13.93
N SER A 194 -7.48 0.03 15.18
CA SER A 194 -8.86 -0.35 15.53
C SER A 194 -9.23 0.15 16.91
N TYR A 195 -10.51 0.48 17.08
CA TYR A 195 -11.10 0.77 18.39
C TYR A 195 -11.80 -0.47 18.98
N ARG A 196 -11.77 -1.60 18.28
CA ARG A 196 -12.38 -2.84 18.75
C ARG A 196 -11.41 -3.57 19.69
N LYS A 197 -11.94 -4.03 20.78
CA LYS A 197 -11.24 -4.97 21.68
C LYS A 197 -11.64 -6.40 21.33
N PHE A 198 -10.71 -7.32 21.34
CA PHE A 198 -10.94 -8.76 21.24
C PHE A 198 -10.14 -9.46 22.35
N ALA A 199 -10.48 -10.71 22.63
CA ALA A 199 -9.75 -11.52 23.61
C ALA A 199 -8.64 -12.32 22.89
N PRO A 200 -7.36 -11.91 22.93
CA PRO A 200 -6.32 -12.58 22.20
C PRO A 200 -6.06 -13.98 22.79
N PRO A 201 -6.04 -15.05 21.97
CA PRO A 201 -5.56 -16.38 22.40
C PRO A 201 -4.09 -16.33 22.84
N ALA A 202 -3.64 -17.35 23.57
CA ALA A 202 -2.31 -17.39 24.18
C ALA A 202 -1.14 -17.21 23.17
N ASN A 203 -1.31 -17.67 21.92
CA ASN A 203 -0.32 -17.51 20.85
C ASN A 203 -0.44 -16.18 20.10
N CYS A 204 -1.32 -15.27 20.51
CA CYS A 204 -1.54 -13.99 19.85
C CYS A 204 -0.82 -12.85 20.58
N VAL A 205 0.01 -12.10 19.85
CA VAL A 205 0.60 -10.84 20.30
C VAL A 205 -0.20 -9.69 19.67
N GLU A 206 -0.94 -8.96 20.50
CA GLU A 206 -1.75 -7.83 20.04
C GLU A 206 -0.95 -6.53 20.05
N LEU A 207 -0.68 -5.98 18.89
CA LEU A 207 -0.02 -4.69 18.66
C LEU A 207 -0.94 -3.66 17.98
N THR A 208 -2.25 -3.82 18.13
CA THR A 208 -3.25 -2.88 17.57
C THR A 208 -3.03 -1.49 18.16
N ASN A 209 -2.92 -0.47 17.29
CA ASN A 209 -2.61 0.93 17.64
C ASN A 209 -1.25 1.15 18.32
N GLN A 210 -0.35 0.18 18.32
CA GLN A 210 0.94 0.24 19.03
C GLN A 210 2.15 0.33 18.11
N THR A 211 1.94 0.37 16.78
CA THR A 211 3.02 0.42 15.81
C THR A 211 2.97 1.72 15.00
N SER A 212 4.12 2.35 14.82
CA SER A 212 4.31 3.37 13.79
C SER A 212 4.34 2.72 12.40
N LEU A 213 4.27 3.54 11.35
CA LEU A 213 4.37 3.05 9.97
C LEU A 213 5.72 2.35 9.70
N LEU A 214 6.81 2.87 10.27
CA LEU A 214 8.14 2.29 10.10
C LEU A 214 8.32 1.00 10.89
N GLN A 215 7.76 0.91 12.09
CA GLN A 215 7.73 -0.34 12.86
C GLN A 215 6.87 -1.41 12.17
N LEU A 216 5.77 -1.01 11.53
CA LEU A 216 4.97 -1.94 10.72
C LEU A 216 5.76 -2.47 9.52
N ILE A 217 6.54 -1.64 8.82
CA ILE A 217 7.41 -2.08 7.72
C ILE A 217 8.44 -3.09 8.22
N TRP A 218 9.05 -2.82 9.37
CA TRP A 218 10.02 -3.72 9.99
C TRP A 218 9.38 -5.07 10.33
N LEU A 219 8.21 -5.09 10.99
CA LEU A 219 7.47 -6.33 11.29
C LEU A 219 7.08 -7.11 10.01
N ILE A 220 6.68 -6.42 8.94
CA ILE A 220 6.36 -7.03 7.64
C ILE A 220 7.58 -7.74 7.06
N ARG A 221 8.78 -7.17 7.20
CA ARG A 221 10.03 -7.78 6.70
C ARG A 221 10.46 -9.00 7.50
N LEU A 222 10.17 -9.03 8.79
CA LEU A 222 10.51 -10.15 9.69
C LEU A 222 9.50 -11.30 9.62
N ALA A 223 8.26 -11.02 9.28
CA ALA A 223 7.19 -12.03 9.31
C ALA A 223 7.49 -13.23 8.43
N GLY A 224 7.29 -14.42 8.96
CA GLY A 224 7.38 -15.67 8.21
C GLY A 224 6.31 -15.78 7.12
N PHE A 225 5.10 -15.27 7.40
CA PHE A 225 3.99 -15.13 6.45
C PHE A 225 3.09 -13.95 6.83
N ILE A 226 2.44 -13.34 5.86
CA ILE A 226 1.58 -12.18 6.09
C ILE A 226 0.17 -12.46 5.60
N VAL A 227 -0.82 -12.15 6.44
CA VAL A 227 -2.24 -12.16 6.05
C VAL A 227 -2.79 -10.75 6.26
N SER A 228 -3.27 -10.14 5.21
CA SER A 228 -3.81 -8.78 5.29
C SER A 228 -5.13 -8.65 4.52
N VAL A 229 -6.04 -7.87 5.04
CA VAL A 229 -7.17 -7.38 4.24
C VAL A 229 -6.68 -6.34 3.23
N ASP A 230 -7.47 -6.06 2.19
CA ASP A 230 -7.19 -5.01 1.20
C ASP A 230 -7.08 -3.63 1.86
N SER A 231 -5.84 -3.20 2.10
CA SER A 231 -5.47 -1.99 2.85
C SER A 231 -4.02 -1.57 2.57
N GLY A 232 -3.59 -0.42 3.08
CA GLY A 232 -2.21 0.08 2.92
C GLY A 232 -1.12 -0.94 3.29
N PRO A 233 -1.17 -1.59 4.45
CA PRO A 233 -0.21 -2.62 4.85
C PRO A 233 -0.10 -3.80 3.89
N MET A 234 -1.18 -4.21 3.25
CA MET A 234 -1.15 -5.24 2.21
C MET A 234 -0.26 -4.82 1.03
N HIS A 235 -0.35 -3.57 0.61
CA HIS A 235 0.50 -3.05 -0.48
C HIS A 235 1.96 -2.89 -0.08
N ILE A 236 2.24 -2.61 1.19
CA ILE A 236 3.60 -2.61 1.72
C ILE A 236 4.16 -4.03 1.69
N ALA A 237 3.40 -5.01 2.18
CA ALA A 237 3.79 -6.42 2.16
C ALA A 237 4.06 -6.91 0.73
N ALA A 238 3.16 -6.63 -0.21
CA ALA A 238 3.31 -7.02 -1.62
C ALA A 238 4.55 -6.42 -2.31
N ALA A 239 5.08 -5.32 -1.77
CA ALA A 239 6.28 -4.66 -2.29
C ALA A 239 7.60 -5.26 -1.74
N VAL A 240 7.55 -6.03 -0.67
CA VAL A 240 8.75 -6.53 0.02
C VAL A 240 8.82 -8.05 0.15
N THR A 241 7.72 -8.77 -0.09
CA THR A 241 7.67 -10.23 0.02
C THR A 241 6.59 -10.85 -0.85
N ASP A 242 6.78 -12.10 -1.25
CA ASP A 242 5.81 -12.98 -1.89
C ASP A 242 4.97 -13.78 -0.88
N ARG A 243 5.45 -13.91 0.37
CA ARG A 243 4.78 -14.64 1.46
C ARG A 243 3.58 -13.88 2.02
N LEU A 244 2.61 -13.64 1.16
CA LEU A 244 1.44 -12.80 1.41
C LEU A 244 0.15 -13.49 0.96
N LEU A 245 -0.85 -13.51 1.83
CA LEU A 245 -2.25 -13.70 1.48
C LEU A 245 -3.03 -12.41 1.67
N SER A 246 -3.65 -11.93 0.61
CA SER A 246 -4.51 -10.74 0.61
C SER A 246 -5.99 -11.13 0.57
N ILE A 247 -6.79 -10.62 1.52
CA ILE A 247 -8.24 -10.91 1.62
C ILE A 247 -9.02 -9.76 0.98
N HIS A 248 -9.63 -10.04 -0.17
CA HIS A 248 -10.47 -9.11 -0.93
C HIS A 248 -11.95 -9.40 -0.77
N THR A 249 -12.67 -8.53 -0.06
CA THR A 249 -14.14 -8.64 0.11
C THR A 249 -14.87 -7.94 -1.04
N TRP A 250 -14.74 -6.63 -1.16
CA TRP A 250 -15.51 -5.81 -2.11
C TRP A 250 -14.72 -5.34 -3.33
N THR A 251 -13.42 -5.20 -3.19
CA THR A 251 -12.52 -4.73 -4.26
C THR A 251 -12.22 -5.82 -5.28
N ASP A 252 -11.92 -5.42 -6.48
CA ASP A 252 -11.41 -6.31 -7.52
C ASP A 252 -9.88 -6.39 -7.38
N PRO A 253 -9.32 -7.57 -7.01
CA PRO A 253 -7.89 -7.73 -6.81
C PRO A 253 -7.07 -7.51 -8.09
N ARG A 254 -7.68 -7.66 -9.28
CA ARG A 254 -7.01 -7.37 -10.56
C ARG A 254 -6.64 -5.91 -10.72
N ARG A 255 -7.33 -5.01 -10.00
CA ARG A 255 -7.12 -3.55 -10.10
C ARG A 255 -6.26 -2.99 -8.97
N VAL A 256 -6.39 -3.56 -7.78
CA VAL A 256 -5.79 -3.03 -6.55
C VAL A 256 -5.26 -4.13 -5.62
N GLY A 257 -5.07 -5.34 -6.11
CA GLY A 257 -4.47 -6.43 -5.33
C GLY A 257 -2.94 -6.28 -5.18
N PRO A 258 -2.28 -7.28 -4.59
CA PRO A 258 -0.84 -7.44 -4.73
C PRO A 258 -0.46 -7.49 -6.21
N TYR A 259 0.72 -6.96 -6.54
CA TYR A 259 1.24 -7.01 -7.91
C TYR A 259 2.26 -8.15 -8.11
N ASN A 260 2.78 -8.69 -7.01
CA ASN A 260 3.65 -9.85 -7.02
C ASN A 260 2.87 -11.09 -7.50
N PRO A 261 3.31 -11.80 -8.56
CA PRO A 261 2.58 -12.94 -9.15
C PRO A 261 2.42 -14.12 -8.18
N ASP A 262 3.34 -14.30 -7.24
CA ASP A 262 3.37 -15.43 -6.32
C ASP A 262 2.55 -15.19 -5.03
N ALA A 263 2.07 -13.96 -4.81
CA ALA A 263 1.20 -13.67 -3.68
C ALA A 263 -0.17 -14.34 -3.83
N TRP A 264 -0.75 -14.74 -2.70
CA TRP A 264 -2.07 -15.35 -2.63
C TRP A 264 -3.19 -14.35 -2.45
N ILE A 265 -4.33 -14.65 -3.01
CA ILE A 265 -5.55 -13.86 -2.89
C ILE A 265 -6.70 -14.76 -2.45
N TRP A 266 -7.40 -14.33 -1.39
CA TRP A 266 -8.72 -14.85 -1.08
C TRP A 266 -9.80 -13.92 -1.65
N LYS A 267 -10.69 -14.47 -2.47
CA LYS A 267 -11.85 -13.75 -3.01
C LYS A 267 -13.05 -14.68 -3.13
N ASN A 268 -14.18 -14.34 -2.46
CA ASN A 268 -15.45 -15.10 -2.52
C ASN A 268 -15.33 -16.59 -2.17
N GLY A 269 -14.40 -16.99 -1.32
CA GLY A 269 -14.15 -18.37 -0.95
C GLY A 269 -13.21 -19.12 -1.89
N GLN A 270 -12.62 -18.43 -2.86
CA GLN A 270 -11.57 -18.97 -3.72
C GLN A 270 -10.20 -18.46 -3.22
N LEU A 271 -9.21 -19.33 -3.27
CA LEU A 271 -7.80 -19.01 -3.10
C LEU A 271 -7.10 -19.13 -4.45
N LEU A 272 -6.40 -18.09 -4.85
CA LEU A 272 -5.77 -17.96 -6.16
C LEU A 272 -4.41 -17.29 -6.00
N HIS A 273 -3.46 -17.64 -6.83
CA HIS A 273 -2.29 -16.81 -7.07
C HIS A 273 -2.64 -15.56 -7.86
N VAL A 274 -1.87 -14.50 -7.69
CA VAL A 274 -2.03 -13.26 -8.49
C VAL A 274 -1.87 -13.57 -9.97
N SER A 275 -0.93 -14.45 -10.36
CA SER A 275 -0.73 -14.90 -11.75
C SER A 275 -1.97 -15.49 -12.40
N GLU A 276 -2.86 -16.09 -11.61
CA GLU A 276 -4.11 -16.73 -12.11
C GLU A 276 -5.26 -15.73 -12.28
N LEU A 277 -5.14 -14.51 -11.74
CA LEU A 277 -6.24 -13.54 -11.70
C LEU A 277 -6.78 -13.14 -13.08
N LYS A 278 -5.93 -13.14 -14.12
CA LYS A 278 -6.33 -12.73 -15.47
C LYS A 278 -7.29 -13.74 -16.10
N THR A 279 -7.12 -15.03 -15.81
CA THR A 279 -7.91 -16.14 -16.37
C THR A 279 -9.05 -16.60 -15.45
N ALA A 280 -8.95 -16.33 -14.15
CA ALA A 280 -9.91 -16.79 -13.16
C ALA A 280 -11.28 -16.11 -13.29
N LYS A 281 -12.33 -16.92 -13.21
CA LYS A 281 -13.74 -16.42 -13.12
C LYS A 281 -14.02 -15.93 -11.71
N ILE A 282 -13.75 -14.69 -11.45
CA ILE A 282 -13.99 -14.06 -10.15
C ILE A 282 -15.24 -13.17 -10.24
N ARG A 283 -16.21 -13.39 -9.33
CA ARG A 283 -17.36 -12.50 -9.21
C ARG A 283 -16.90 -11.13 -8.69
N ARG A 284 -17.28 -10.05 -9.38
CA ARG A 284 -16.97 -8.67 -8.95
C ARG A 284 -17.53 -8.36 -7.57
N ARG A 285 -18.79 -8.75 -7.30
CA ARG A 285 -19.43 -8.53 -6.00
C ARG A 285 -18.88 -9.54 -5.00
N GLY A 286 -18.20 -9.03 -3.99
CA GLY A 286 -17.56 -9.83 -2.97
C GLY A 286 -18.51 -10.20 -1.83
N ARG A 287 -18.13 -11.21 -1.07
CA ARG A 287 -18.71 -11.54 0.24
C ARG A 287 -17.71 -11.25 1.36
N ARG A 288 -18.21 -11.14 2.57
CA ARG A 288 -17.36 -11.03 3.76
C ARG A 288 -16.59 -12.33 3.99
N PHE A 289 -15.36 -12.20 4.45
CA PHE A 289 -14.60 -13.29 5.04
C PHE A 289 -15.23 -13.65 6.39
N LYS A 290 -15.48 -14.93 6.64
CA LYS A 290 -16.17 -15.43 7.83
C LYS A 290 -15.32 -16.47 8.54
N THR A 291 -15.66 -16.81 9.77
CA THR A 291 -15.00 -17.85 10.58
C THR A 291 -14.84 -19.17 9.84
N LYS A 292 -15.85 -19.60 9.09
CA LYS A 292 -15.79 -20.82 8.27
C LYS A 292 -14.79 -20.82 7.13
N ASP A 293 -14.25 -19.64 6.77
CA ASP A 293 -13.22 -19.51 5.72
C ASP A 293 -11.79 -19.66 6.29
N VAL A 294 -11.65 -19.54 7.63
CA VAL A 294 -10.35 -19.58 8.30
C VAL A 294 -9.68 -20.95 8.16
N PRO A 295 -10.35 -22.11 8.37
CA PRO A 295 -9.71 -23.41 8.19
C PRO A 295 -9.13 -23.62 6.79
N PHE A 296 -9.82 -23.20 5.76
CA PHE A 296 -9.38 -23.29 4.37
C PHE A 296 -8.12 -22.45 4.09
N VAL A 297 -8.07 -21.26 4.66
CA VAL A 297 -6.87 -20.41 4.59
C VAL A 297 -5.72 -20.98 5.44
N ALA A 298 -6.03 -21.53 6.61
CA ALA A 298 -5.02 -22.12 7.49
C ALA A 298 -4.35 -23.35 6.88
N GLU A 299 -5.12 -24.19 6.18
CA GLU A 299 -4.60 -25.37 5.46
C GLU A 299 -3.58 -24.95 4.39
N LEU A 300 -3.84 -23.88 3.65
CA LEU A 300 -2.92 -23.34 2.66
C LEU A 300 -1.66 -22.75 3.30
N ILE A 301 -1.81 -21.91 4.33
CA ILE A 301 -0.70 -21.12 4.87
C ILE A 301 0.23 -21.97 5.74
N ARG A 302 -0.30 -22.91 6.51
CA ARG A 302 0.49 -23.69 7.51
C ARG A 302 1.77 -24.29 6.94
N PRO A 303 1.81 -24.93 5.76
CA PRO A 303 3.05 -25.45 5.17
C PRO A 303 4.00 -24.35 4.66
N LEU A 304 3.52 -23.11 4.51
CA LEU A 304 4.31 -21.99 4.00
C LEU A 304 4.95 -21.15 5.12
N VAL A 305 4.53 -21.37 6.37
CA VAL A 305 5.12 -20.69 7.53
C VAL A 305 6.37 -21.44 7.95
N PRO A 306 7.53 -20.78 8.09
CA PRO A 306 8.72 -21.42 8.63
C PRO A 306 8.44 -22.00 10.01
N VAL A 307 8.83 -23.25 10.23
CA VAL A 307 8.71 -23.90 11.52
C VAL A 307 9.88 -23.44 12.39
N ASP A 308 9.61 -23.20 13.68
CA ASP A 308 10.67 -22.95 14.65
C ASP A 308 11.55 -24.20 14.76
N PRO A 309 12.87 -24.09 14.48
CA PRO A 309 13.79 -25.25 14.62
C PRO A 309 13.84 -25.83 16.01
N MET A 310 13.43 -25.08 17.05
CA MET A 310 13.39 -25.56 18.44
C MET A 310 12.12 -26.36 18.78
N LEU A 311 11.14 -26.43 17.86
CA LEU A 311 9.89 -27.21 18.05
C LEU A 311 9.92 -28.56 17.31
N ILE A 312 11.04 -28.92 16.67
CA ILE A 312 11.33 -30.21 16.07
C ILE A 312 12.35 -30.94 16.94
#